data_a9d7a5816b41e0bb325d6aa587927189
#
_entry.id   a9d7a5816b41e0bb325d6aa587927189
#
_cell.length_a   1.000
_cell.length_b   1.000
_cell.length_c   1.000
_cell.angle_alpha   90.00
_cell.angle_beta   90.00
_cell.angle_gamma   90.00
#
_symmetry.space_group_name_H-M   'P 1'
#
loop_
_entity.id
_entity.type
_entity.pdbx_description
1 polymer ?
#
loop_
_entity_poly.entity_id
_entity_poly.type
_entity_poly.pdbx_seq_one_letter_code
_entity_poly.pdbx_strand_id
1 'polypeptide(L)'
;LRYHKVFIMADADVDGSHICTLMLTFFFRFMRPLIEQGHVYIAQPPLFKLAKGKDVRYAYSEAEMTRISAEMGQGTKINRYKGLGEMNPEQLWETTMNPENRVIVQITIEDAQKADETFTILMGDKVEPRKEFIERNAHYANLDV
;
A
#
# COMPACT_ATOMS: atom_id res chain seq x y z
N LEU A 1 2.00 -1.78 -25.16
CA LEU A 1 2.79 -1.55 -23.94
C LEU A 1 4.25 -1.88 -24.17
N ARG A 2 5.13 -1.02 -23.68
CA ARG A 2 6.56 -1.32 -23.63
C ARG A 2 6.91 -2.28 -22.50
N TYR A 3 6.08 -2.31 -21.46
CA TYR A 3 6.31 -3.10 -20.26
C TYR A 3 5.08 -3.96 -19.98
N HIS A 4 5.29 -5.14 -19.41
CA HIS A 4 4.20 -6.07 -19.10
C HIS A 4 3.51 -5.78 -17.78
N LYS A 5 4.17 -5.05 -16.87
CA LYS A 5 3.65 -4.78 -15.54
C LYS A 5 3.89 -3.34 -15.16
N VAL A 6 2.87 -2.75 -14.56
CA VAL A 6 2.93 -1.41 -13.98
C VAL A 6 2.67 -1.56 -12.48
N PHE A 7 3.62 -1.12 -11.66
CA PHE A 7 3.50 -1.19 -10.21
C PHE A 7 3.25 0.20 -9.64
N ILE A 8 2.19 0.33 -8.87
CA ILE A 8 1.94 1.54 -8.10
C ILE A 8 2.66 1.36 -6.77
N MET A 9 3.61 2.25 -6.49
CA MET A 9 4.37 2.24 -5.25
C MET A 9 4.08 3.53 -4.49
N ALA A 10 3.50 3.40 -3.32
CA ALA A 10 3.15 4.54 -2.48
C ALA A 10 3.44 4.18 -1.02
N ASP A 11 3.55 5.21 -0.18
CA ASP A 11 3.77 5.03 1.24
C ASP A 11 2.62 4.26 1.88
N ALA A 12 2.92 3.50 2.93
CA ALA A 12 1.93 2.71 3.65
C ALA A 12 1.19 3.56 4.70
N ASP A 13 0.71 4.72 4.30
CA ASP A 13 -0.03 5.65 5.14
C ASP A 13 -1.32 6.11 4.45
N VAL A 14 -2.05 7.02 5.08
CA VAL A 14 -3.31 7.56 4.54
C VAL A 14 -3.09 8.29 3.21
N ASP A 15 -2.03 9.09 3.13
CA ASP A 15 -1.72 9.83 1.90
C ASP A 15 -1.35 8.88 0.76
N GLY A 16 -0.59 7.82 1.07
CA GLY A 16 -0.27 6.78 0.09
C GLY A 16 -1.51 6.05 -0.41
N SER A 17 -2.47 5.75 0.46
CA SER A 17 -3.75 5.15 0.08
C SER A 17 -4.54 6.08 -0.84
N HIS A 18 -4.52 7.37 -0.57
CA HIS A 18 -5.17 8.36 -1.41
C HIS A 18 -4.55 8.41 -2.80
N ILE A 19 -3.23 8.40 -2.88
CA ILE A 19 -2.49 8.36 -4.15
C ILE A 19 -2.85 7.10 -4.94
N CYS A 20 -2.90 5.93 -4.28
CA CYS A 20 -3.32 4.69 -4.93
C CYS A 20 -4.73 4.80 -5.50
N THR A 21 -5.67 5.36 -4.74
CA THR A 21 -7.05 5.57 -5.19
C THR A 21 -7.10 6.46 -6.44
N LEU A 22 -6.34 7.54 -6.46
CA LEU A 22 -6.24 8.44 -7.62
C LEU A 22 -5.67 7.71 -8.83
N MET A 23 -4.61 6.95 -8.67
CA MET A 23 -3.98 6.22 -9.77
C MET A 23 -4.89 5.13 -10.33
N LEU A 24 -5.57 4.38 -9.46
CA LEU A 24 -6.53 3.36 -9.89
C LEU A 24 -7.71 3.97 -10.65
N THR A 25 -8.20 5.11 -10.19
CA THR A 25 -9.27 5.86 -10.87
C THR A 25 -8.81 6.32 -12.24
N PHE A 26 -7.58 6.83 -12.34
CA PHE A 26 -6.99 7.24 -13.63
C PHE A 26 -6.92 6.05 -14.60
N PHE A 27 -6.40 4.91 -14.19
CA PHE A 27 -6.32 3.74 -15.05
C PHE A 27 -7.70 3.22 -15.43
N PHE A 28 -8.64 3.24 -14.51
CA PHE A 28 -10.02 2.81 -14.77
C PHE A 28 -10.71 3.67 -15.82
N ARG A 29 -10.55 4.99 -15.73
CA ARG A 29 -11.22 5.93 -16.65
C ARG A 29 -10.55 6.02 -18.02
N PHE A 30 -9.23 5.96 -18.06
CA PHE A 30 -8.46 6.27 -19.28
C PHE A 30 -7.69 5.09 -19.86
N MET A 31 -7.40 4.06 -19.08
CA MET A 31 -6.56 2.93 -19.47
C MET A 31 -7.12 1.61 -18.98
N ARG A 32 -8.44 1.45 -19.05
CA ARG A 32 -9.13 0.25 -18.57
C ARG A 32 -8.56 -1.06 -19.12
N PRO A 33 -8.18 -1.18 -20.41
CA PRO A 33 -7.60 -2.42 -20.92
C PRO A 33 -6.37 -2.90 -20.17
N LEU A 34 -5.57 -2.00 -19.59
CA LEU A 34 -4.42 -2.40 -18.78
C LEU A 34 -4.83 -3.16 -17.53
N ILE A 35 -5.94 -2.76 -16.91
CA ILE A 35 -6.48 -3.45 -15.74
C ILE A 35 -7.10 -4.78 -16.15
N GLU A 36 -7.91 -4.78 -17.20
CA GLU A 36 -8.59 -5.98 -17.72
C GLU A 36 -7.61 -7.09 -18.09
N GLN A 37 -6.47 -6.72 -18.66
CA GLN A 37 -5.44 -7.66 -19.07
C GLN A 37 -4.45 -8.01 -17.95
N GLY A 38 -4.65 -7.49 -16.75
CA GLY A 38 -3.86 -7.85 -15.59
C GLY A 38 -2.46 -7.23 -15.54
N HIS A 39 -2.27 -6.05 -16.09
CA HIS A 39 -0.97 -5.38 -16.12
C HIS A 39 -0.71 -4.43 -14.94
N VAL A 40 -1.74 -4.10 -14.15
CA VAL A 40 -1.62 -3.11 -13.06
C VAL A 40 -1.59 -3.81 -11.71
N TYR A 41 -0.58 -3.45 -10.90
CA TYR A 41 -0.34 -4.02 -9.58
C TYR A 41 -0.07 -2.92 -8.58
N ILE A 42 -0.35 -3.20 -7.30
CA ILE A 42 0.11 -2.37 -6.19
C ILE A 42 1.23 -3.13 -5.48
N ALA A 43 2.38 -2.50 -5.33
CA ALA A 43 3.46 -3.05 -4.52
C ALA A 43 3.27 -2.59 -3.07
N GLN A 44 3.35 -3.54 -2.14
CA GLN A 44 3.19 -3.27 -0.71
C GLN A 44 4.57 -3.20 -0.05
N PRO A 45 4.99 -2.02 0.44
CA PRO A 45 6.21 -1.92 1.21
C PRO A 45 6.00 -2.51 2.60
N PRO A 46 7.08 -2.92 3.30
CA PRO A 46 6.95 -3.37 4.67
C PRO A 46 6.59 -2.21 5.59
N LEU A 47 5.87 -2.53 6.66
CA LEU A 47 5.52 -1.56 7.69
C LEU A 47 6.56 -1.48 8.79
N PHE A 48 7.28 -2.58 9.04
CA PHE A 48 8.22 -2.69 10.15
C PHE A 48 9.51 -3.35 9.73
N LYS A 49 10.60 -2.90 10.35
CA LYS A 49 11.90 -3.57 10.31
C LYS A 49 12.22 -4.06 11.70
N LEU A 50 12.51 -5.35 11.85
CA LEU A 50 12.90 -5.97 13.08
C LEU A 50 14.36 -6.40 12.98
N ALA A 51 15.18 -5.95 13.93
CA ALA A 51 16.61 -6.25 13.93
C ALA A 51 17.07 -6.74 15.29
N LYS A 52 17.85 -7.82 15.30
CA LYS A 52 18.51 -8.32 16.49
C LYS A 52 19.90 -8.80 16.07
N GLY A 53 20.92 -8.01 16.41
CA GLY A 53 22.29 -8.28 15.94
C GLY A 53 22.35 -8.20 14.42
N LYS A 54 22.77 -9.30 13.78
CA LYS A 54 22.83 -9.40 12.31
C LYS A 54 21.54 -9.91 11.67
N ASP A 55 20.57 -10.38 12.47
CA ASP A 55 19.30 -10.88 11.99
C ASP A 55 18.37 -9.71 11.73
N VAL A 56 18.04 -9.47 10.47
CA VAL A 56 17.14 -8.40 10.03
C VAL A 56 15.98 -9.01 9.29
N ARG A 57 14.76 -8.71 9.75
CA ARG A 57 13.53 -9.18 9.13
C ARG A 57 12.57 -8.04 8.94
N TYR A 58 11.61 -8.21 8.03
CA TYR A 58 10.61 -7.21 7.71
C TYR A 58 9.21 -7.76 7.92
N ALA A 59 8.30 -6.92 8.38
CA ALA A 59 6.90 -7.29 8.60
C ALA A 59 6.00 -6.36 7.79
N TYR A 60 4.98 -6.94 7.18
CA TYR A 60 4.03 -6.23 6.32
C TYR A 60 2.69 -5.96 7.01
N SER A 61 2.55 -6.40 8.25
CA SER A 61 1.37 -6.15 9.07
C SER A 61 1.77 -6.17 10.55
N GLU A 62 0.88 -5.67 11.42
CA GLU A 62 1.11 -5.71 12.86
C GLU A 62 1.11 -7.14 13.41
N ALA A 63 0.23 -8.00 12.90
CA ALA A 63 0.19 -9.39 13.29
C ALA A 63 1.49 -10.12 12.94
N GLU A 64 2.02 -9.86 11.75
CA GLU A 64 3.29 -10.42 11.30
C GLU A 64 4.45 -9.89 12.15
N MET A 65 4.45 -8.60 12.46
CA MET A 65 5.46 -7.98 13.34
C MET A 65 5.47 -8.63 14.72
N THR A 66 4.31 -8.85 15.32
CA THR A 66 4.20 -9.51 16.62
C THR A 66 4.74 -10.95 16.57
N ARG A 67 4.38 -11.69 15.54
CA ARG A 67 4.85 -13.06 15.34
C ARG A 67 6.38 -13.12 15.20
N ILE A 68 6.94 -12.29 14.34
CA ILE A 68 8.38 -12.26 14.09
C ILE A 68 9.15 -11.79 15.33
N SER A 69 8.62 -10.79 16.05
CA SER A 69 9.20 -10.30 17.28
C SER A 69 9.29 -11.43 18.35
N ALA A 70 8.25 -12.24 18.45
CA ALA A 70 8.25 -13.38 19.36
C ALA A 70 9.30 -14.43 18.95
N GLU A 71 9.44 -14.70 17.66
CA GLU A 71 10.44 -15.63 17.14
C GLU A 71 11.88 -15.13 17.37
N MET A 72 12.12 -13.84 17.23
CA MET A 72 13.46 -13.25 17.43
C MET A 72 13.83 -13.11 18.90
N GLY A 73 12.85 -13.00 19.80
CA GLY A 73 13.05 -12.94 21.23
C GLY A 73 13.39 -11.55 21.76
N GLN A 74 13.85 -11.50 23.01
CA GLN A 74 14.18 -10.26 23.69
C GLN A 74 15.37 -9.55 23.03
N GLY A 75 15.36 -8.22 23.09
CA GLY A 75 16.40 -7.39 22.50
C GLY A 75 16.20 -7.05 21.05
N THR A 76 15.07 -7.45 20.45
CA THR A 76 14.71 -7.10 19.09
C THR A 76 14.36 -5.62 19.00
N LYS A 77 15.00 -4.91 18.07
CA LYS A 77 14.68 -3.52 17.77
C LYS A 77 13.65 -3.47 16.65
N ILE A 78 12.56 -2.75 16.88
CA ILE A 78 11.48 -2.62 15.91
C ILE A 78 11.42 -1.16 15.45
N ASN A 79 11.61 -0.96 14.14
CA ASN A 79 11.44 0.34 13.51
C ASN A 79 10.22 0.30 12.61
N ARG A 80 9.35 1.31 12.75
CA ARG A 80 8.20 1.48 11.88
C ARG A 80 8.57 2.39 10.72
N TYR A 81 8.29 1.95 9.50
CA TYR A 81 8.45 2.77 8.31
C TYR A 81 7.19 3.61 8.07
N LYS A 82 7.37 4.91 7.89
CA LYS A 82 6.27 5.81 7.54
C LYS A 82 6.19 6.08 6.04
N GLY A 83 7.32 5.95 5.34
CA GLY A 83 7.34 6.18 3.91
C GLY A 83 8.51 5.49 3.23
N LEU A 84 8.41 5.37 1.91
CA LEU A 84 9.45 4.76 1.07
C LEU A 84 10.77 5.53 1.13
N GLY A 85 10.72 6.83 1.39
CA GLY A 85 11.91 7.66 1.50
C GLY A 85 12.80 7.37 2.70
N GLU A 86 12.30 6.63 3.70
CA GLU A 86 13.10 6.19 4.84
C GLU A 86 14.00 4.99 4.53
N MET A 87 13.78 4.37 3.38
CA MET A 87 14.55 3.21 2.95
C MET A 87 15.71 3.63 2.06
N ASN A 88 16.88 3.00 2.26
CA ASN A 88 17.95 3.12 1.29
C ASN A 88 17.62 2.26 0.05
N PRO A 89 18.34 2.45 -1.08
CA PRO A 89 18.04 1.70 -2.30
C PRO A 89 18.08 0.18 -2.14
N GLU A 90 18.98 -0.34 -1.32
CA GLU A 90 19.09 -1.78 -1.09
C GLU A 90 17.90 -2.34 -0.33
N GLN A 91 17.44 -1.62 0.69
CA GLN A 91 16.25 -1.99 1.46
C GLN A 91 15.00 -1.96 0.60
N LEU A 92 14.87 -0.93 -0.23
CA LEU A 92 13.74 -0.80 -1.15
C LEU A 92 13.72 -1.96 -2.15
N TRP A 93 14.89 -2.30 -2.70
CA TRP A 93 15.01 -3.42 -3.61
C TRP A 93 14.58 -4.73 -2.94
N GLU A 94 15.19 -5.07 -1.80
CA GLU A 94 14.95 -6.35 -1.12
C GLU A 94 13.50 -6.54 -0.69
N THR A 95 12.85 -5.47 -0.23
CA THR A 95 11.53 -5.58 0.39
C THR A 95 10.37 -5.36 -0.57
N THR A 96 10.57 -4.51 -1.58
CA THR A 96 9.46 -4.01 -2.39
C THR A 96 9.60 -4.33 -3.87
N MET A 97 10.82 -4.35 -4.41
CA MET A 97 11.06 -4.49 -5.84
C MET A 97 11.51 -5.87 -6.26
N ASN A 98 12.26 -6.57 -5.42
CA ASN A 98 12.80 -7.89 -5.76
C ASN A 98 11.67 -8.90 -5.97
N PRO A 99 11.56 -9.50 -7.17
CA PRO A 99 10.48 -10.46 -7.46
C PRO A 99 10.42 -11.66 -6.52
N GLU A 100 11.52 -12.03 -5.90
CA GLU A 100 11.57 -13.16 -4.96
C GLU A 100 10.93 -12.85 -3.62
N ASN A 101 10.96 -11.58 -3.20
CA ASN A 101 10.57 -11.17 -1.85
C ASN A 101 9.36 -10.23 -1.83
N ARG A 102 9.12 -9.52 -2.92
CA ARG A 102 8.09 -8.48 -2.96
C ARG A 102 6.68 -9.03 -2.74
N VAL A 103 5.85 -8.22 -2.11
CA VAL A 103 4.42 -8.47 -1.96
C VAL A 103 3.70 -7.53 -2.94
N ILE A 104 3.00 -8.11 -3.91
CA ILE A 104 2.26 -7.35 -4.90
C ILE A 104 0.82 -7.85 -4.96
N VAL A 105 -0.09 -6.94 -5.27
CA VAL A 105 -1.51 -7.25 -5.45
C VAL A 105 -1.89 -6.85 -6.87
N GLN A 106 -2.41 -7.80 -7.65
CA GLN A 106 -2.94 -7.52 -8.97
C GLN A 106 -4.28 -6.80 -8.84
N ILE A 107 -4.44 -5.71 -9.57
CA ILE A 107 -5.65 -4.91 -9.52
C ILE A 107 -6.71 -5.49 -10.47
N THR A 108 -7.91 -5.70 -9.95
CA THR A 108 -9.07 -6.13 -10.72
C THR A 108 -9.91 -4.93 -11.14
N ILE A 109 -10.83 -5.16 -12.08
CA ILE A 109 -11.78 -4.12 -12.49
C ILE A 109 -12.67 -3.71 -11.32
N GLU A 110 -13.06 -4.64 -10.45
CA GLU A 110 -13.87 -4.33 -9.28
C GLU A 110 -13.11 -3.40 -8.31
N ASP A 111 -11.82 -3.64 -8.09
CA ASP A 111 -10.98 -2.79 -7.24
C ASP A 111 -10.92 -1.36 -7.79
N ALA A 112 -10.69 -1.24 -9.10
CA ALA A 112 -10.60 0.05 -9.77
C ALA A 112 -11.94 0.78 -9.77
N GLN A 113 -13.04 0.07 -9.94
CA GLN A 113 -14.39 0.62 -9.88
C GLN A 113 -14.69 1.17 -8.50
N LYS A 114 -14.33 0.45 -7.44
CA LYS A 114 -14.48 0.92 -6.06
C LYS A 114 -13.67 2.18 -5.80
N ALA A 115 -12.45 2.24 -6.33
CA ALA A 115 -11.60 3.43 -6.22
C ALA A 115 -12.25 4.62 -6.91
N ASP A 116 -12.81 4.44 -8.10
CA ASP A 116 -13.52 5.48 -8.85
C ASP A 116 -14.76 5.98 -8.09
N GLU A 117 -15.53 5.09 -7.50
CA GLU A 117 -16.69 5.45 -6.69
C GLU A 117 -16.27 6.25 -5.46
N THR A 118 -15.24 5.83 -4.77
CA THR A 118 -14.68 6.54 -3.62
C THR A 118 -14.21 7.93 -4.00
N PHE A 119 -13.46 8.03 -5.10
CA PHE A 119 -13.00 9.31 -5.62
C PHE A 119 -14.17 10.25 -5.93
N THR A 120 -15.21 9.75 -6.59
CA THR A 120 -16.39 10.54 -6.96
C THR A 120 -17.11 11.04 -5.72
N ILE A 121 -17.25 10.24 -4.67
CA ILE A 121 -17.88 10.63 -3.41
C ILE A 121 -17.06 11.70 -2.70
N LEU A 122 -15.75 11.49 -2.55
CA LEU A 122 -14.87 12.37 -1.77
C LEU A 122 -14.53 13.67 -2.48
N MET A 123 -14.39 13.63 -3.80
CA MET A 123 -13.97 14.77 -4.62
C MET A 123 -15.10 15.37 -5.46
N GLY A 124 -16.31 14.85 -5.33
CA GLY A 124 -17.48 15.36 -6.05
C GLY A 124 -18.06 16.61 -5.41
N ASP A 125 -18.99 17.26 -6.13
CA ASP A 125 -19.63 18.51 -5.70
C ASP A 125 -20.63 18.31 -4.56
N LYS A 126 -21.06 17.08 -4.31
CA LYS A 126 -22.04 16.77 -3.26
C LYS A 126 -21.35 16.59 -1.91
N VAL A 127 -21.65 17.49 -0.98
CA VAL A 127 -21.03 17.50 0.35
C VAL A 127 -21.55 16.37 1.25
N GLU A 128 -22.86 16.12 1.25
CA GLU A 128 -23.48 15.15 2.15
C GLU A 128 -22.97 13.71 1.96
N PRO A 129 -22.94 13.16 0.74
CA PRO A 129 -22.37 11.81 0.54
C PRO A 129 -20.93 11.69 0.99
N ARG A 130 -20.13 12.74 0.76
CA ARG A 130 -18.73 12.78 1.19
C ARG A 130 -18.61 12.77 2.71
N LYS A 131 -19.43 13.60 3.38
CA LYS A 131 -19.46 13.68 4.84
C LYS A 131 -19.87 12.35 5.46
N GLU A 132 -20.94 11.74 4.97
CA GLU A 132 -21.42 10.44 5.43
C GLU A 132 -20.37 9.35 5.25
N PHE A 133 -19.68 9.34 4.12
CA PHE A 133 -18.62 8.38 3.85
C PHE A 133 -17.48 8.52 4.86
N ILE A 134 -17.03 9.73 5.11
CA ILE A 134 -15.96 10.01 6.07
C ILE A 134 -16.36 9.61 7.48
N GLU A 135 -17.55 9.96 7.92
CA GLU A 135 -18.08 9.62 9.26
C GLU A 135 -18.19 8.09 9.43
N ARG A 136 -18.74 7.40 8.42
CA ARG A 136 -18.93 5.95 8.45
C ARG A 136 -17.60 5.19 8.54
N ASN A 137 -16.57 5.69 7.89
CA ASN A 137 -15.29 5.02 7.78
C ASN A 137 -14.19 5.60 8.69
N ALA A 138 -14.53 6.56 9.54
CA ALA A 138 -13.55 7.21 10.41
C ALA A 138 -12.81 6.22 11.33
N HIS A 139 -13.51 5.20 11.81
CA HIS A 139 -12.92 4.18 12.69
C HIS A 139 -11.99 3.20 11.96
N TYR A 140 -12.03 3.16 10.63
CA TYR A 140 -11.09 2.39 9.82
C TYR A 140 -9.87 3.22 9.41
N ALA A 141 -9.92 4.53 9.62
CA ALA A 141 -8.81 5.40 9.27
C ALA A 141 -7.61 5.04 10.16
N ASN A 142 -6.54 4.61 9.52
CA ASN A 142 -5.30 4.35 10.19
C ASN A 142 -4.62 5.71 10.39
N LEU A 143 -4.98 6.38 11.48
CA LEU A 143 -4.41 7.67 11.84
C LEU A 143 -2.97 7.46 12.29
N ASP A 144 -2.10 7.37 11.32
CA ASP A 144 -0.67 7.26 11.55
C ASP A 144 -0.12 8.67 11.76
N VAL A 145 -0.16 9.06 13.01
CA VAL A 145 0.27 10.39 13.40
C VAL A 145 1.74 10.33 13.80
#